data_628b2b6500b738d525f4ee15187b1ef5
#
_entry.id   628b2b6500b738d525f4ee15187b1ef5
#
_cell.length_a   1.000
_cell.length_b   1.000
_cell.length_c   1.000
_cell.angle_alpha   90.00
_cell.angle_beta   90.00
_cell.angle_gamma   90.00
#
_symmetry.space_group_name_H-M   'P 1'
#
loop_
_entity.id
_entity.type
_entity.pdbx_description
1 polymer ?
#
loop_
_entity_poly.entity_id
_entity_poly.type
_entity_poly.pdbx_seq_one_letter_code
_entity_poly.pdbx_strand_id
1 'polypeptide(L)'
;MNERLATPDKEAIALLEPFAGLALNQVQLVATASHAQQALQALAGAKVLGFDTESKPTFARNETSDGPHIVQLSTLNQAYIFQLNDAGCRAALAQLLESPTLIKAGFGLGDDRRRIISKLGVDLQGVLDLNAVFHERGYRKDMGVRGAVALMFNRRFLKSRKATTSNWANLHLTPAQLSYAANDAYAALRVYQALGLKA
;
A
#
# COMPACT_ATOMS: atom_id res chain seq x y z
N MET A 1 -13.96 28.17 16.34
CA MET A 1 -13.67 26.81 16.84
C MET A 1 -13.88 25.86 15.67
N ASN A 2 -12.80 25.30 15.10
CA ASN A 2 -12.98 24.30 14.04
C ASN A 2 -13.63 23.05 14.66
N GLU A 3 -14.81 22.73 14.18
CA GLU A 3 -15.52 21.52 14.55
C GLU A 3 -14.63 20.30 14.22
N ARG A 4 -14.36 19.48 15.22
CA ARG A 4 -13.41 18.37 15.09
C ARG A 4 -14.12 17.20 14.44
N LEU A 5 -13.63 16.79 13.27
CA LEU A 5 -14.24 15.71 12.49
C LEU A 5 -13.97 14.36 13.17
N ALA A 6 -15.02 13.54 13.26
CA ALA A 6 -14.93 12.18 13.77
C ALA A 6 -14.59 11.20 12.64
N THR A 7 -13.75 10.21 12.93
CA THR A 7 -13.56 9.07 12.04
C THR A 7 -14.80 8.16 12.08
N PRO A 8 -15.18 7.52 10.95
CA PRO A 8 -16.29 6.55 10.95
C PRO A 8 -16.07 5.44 11.99
N ASP A 9 -17.10 5.06 12.72
CA ASP A 9 -17.01 3.98 13.69
C ASP A 9 -17.03 2.60 13.02
N LYS A 10 -16.55 1.58 13.73
CA LYS A 10 -16.38 0.23 13.18
C LYS A 10 -17.71 -0.48 12.91
N GLU A 11 -18.72 -0.23 13.74
CA GLU A 11 -20.04 -0.82 13.61
C GLU A 11 -20.74 -0.26 12.36
N ALA A 12 -20.72 1.05 12.17
CA ALA A 12 -21.28 1.68 10.98
C ALA A 12 -20.56 1.20 9.69
N ILE A 13 -19.22 1.11 9.71
CA ILE A 13 -18.45 0.59 8.56
C ILE A 13 -18.86 -0.86 8.23
N ALA A 14 -19.14 -1.68 9.22
CA ALA A 14 -19.48 -3.09 9.01
C ALA A 14 -20.78 -3.29 8.22
N LEU A 15 -21.69 -2.32 8.27
CA LEU A 15 -22.98 -2.35 7.57
C LEU A 15 -22.89 -1.87 6.10
N LEU A 16 -21.80 -1.28 5.70
CA LEU A 16 -21.63 -0.77 4.34
C LEU A 16 -21.41 -1.89 3.32
N GLU A 17 -21.84 -1.64 2.09
CA GLU A 17 -21.55 -2.50 0.96
C GLU A 17 -20.04 -2.60 0.70
N PRO A 18 -19.54 -3.74 0.18
CA PRO A 18 -18.14 -3.91 -0.11
C PRO A 18 -17.58 -2.86 -1.10
N PHE A 19 -16.36 -2.41 -0.84
CA PHE A 19 -15.60 -1.60 -1.79
C PHE A 19 -15.10 -2.48 -2.94
N ALA A 20 -15.35 -2.06 -4.17
CA ALA A 20 -14.87 -2.75 -5.35
C ALA A 20 -13.36 -2.54 -5.52
N GLY A 21 -12.60 -3.59 -5.32
CA GLY A 21 -11.16 -3.62 -5.54
C GLY A 21 -10.79 -4.10 -6.95
N LEU A 22 -9.49 -4.29 -7.18
CA LEU A 22 -8.96 -4.93 -8.38
C LEU A 22 -9.28 -6.43 -8.36
N ALA A 23 -9.63 -6.97 -9.52
CA ALA A 23 -9.75 -8.40 -9.72
C ALA A 23 -8.35 -9.06 -9.79
N LEU A 24 -8.25 -10.35 -9.52
CA LEU A 24 -6.96 -11.05 -9.47
C LEU A 24 -6.19 -11.01 -10.79
N ASN A 25 -6.86 -11.00 -11.93
CA ASN A 25 -6.24 -10.84 -13.25
C ASN A 25 -5.65 -9.43 -13.51
N GLN A 26 -5.91 -8.48 -12.63
CA GLN A 26 -5.30 -7.14 -12.61
C GLN A 26 -4.12 -7.06 -11.63
N VAL A 27 -3.67 -8.18 -11.07
CA VAL A 27 -2.58 -8.22 -10.11
C VAL A 27 -1.40 -8.96 -10.73
N GLN A 28 -0.28 -8.28 -10.86
CA GLN A 28 0.98 -8.85 -11.37
C GLN A 28 1.94 -9.11 -10.22
N LEU A 29 2.33 -10.38 -10.04
CA LEU A 29 3.44 -10.74 -9.17
C LEU A 29 4.76 -10.44 -9.88
N VAL A 30 5.61 -9.62 -9.26
CA VAL A 30 6.94 -9.22 -9.74
C VAL A 30 7.97 -9.97 -8.89
N ALA A 31 8.36 -11.16 -9.37
CA ALA A 31 9.23 -12.08 -8.65
C ALA A 31 10.57 -12.37 -9.36
N THR A 32 10.80 -11.79 -10.55
CA THR A 32 12.01 -11.96 -11.34
C THR A 32 12.46 -10.63 -11.94
N ALA A 33 13.74 -10.53 -12.30
CA ALA A 33 14.27 -9.36 -13.00
C ALA A 33 13.50 -9.02 -14.30
N SER A 34 13.06 -10.04 -15.05
CA SER A 34 12.25 -9.82 -16.27
C SER A 34 10.89 -9.20 -15.94
N HIS A 35 10.18 -9.73 -14.94
CA HIS A 35 8.90 -9.14 -14.49
C HIS A 35 9.11 -7.70 -13.97
N ALA A 36 10.23 -7.44 -13.31
CA ALA A 36 10.56 -6.12 -12.79
C ALA A 36 10.79 -5.08 -13.89
N GLN A 37 11.46 -5.47 -14.98
CA GLN A 37 11.62 -4.59 -16.14
C GLN A 37 10.28 -4.29 -16.85
N GLN A 38 9.42 -5.29 -16.98
CA GLN A 38 8.07 -5.09 -17.52
C GLN A 38 7.25 -4.12 -16.63
N ALA A 39 7.33 -4.29 -15.32
CA ALA A 39 6.65 -3.39 -14.36
C ALA A 39 7.19 -1.95 -14.46
N LEU A 40 8.52 -1.75 -14.57
CA LEU A 40 9.12 -0.42 -14.80
C LEU A 40 8.57 0.24 -16.07
N GLN A 41 8.52 -0.50 -17.17
CA GLN A 41 7.98 0.02 -18.43
C GLN A 41 6.50 0.38 -18.31
N ALA A 42 5.70 -0.46 -17.67
CA ALA A 42 4.27 -0.21 -17.48
C ALA A 42 3.98 0.97 -16.53
N LEU A 43 4.88 1.23 -15.59
CA LEU A 43 4.77 2.35 -14.63
C LEU A 43 5.49 3.61 -15.11
N ALA A 44 6.19 3.56 -16.25
CA ALA A 44 6.84 4.72 -16.83
C ALA A 44 5.80 5.82 -17.12
N GLY A 45 6.03 7.02 -16.60
CA GLY A 45 5.09 8.14 -16.76
C GLY A 45 3.97 8.23 -15.72
N ALA A 46 3.85 7.26 -14.82
CA ALA A 46 2.98 7.40 -13.66
C ALA A 46 3.43 8.59 -12.80
N LYS A 47 2.47 9.40 -12.35
CA LYS A 47 2.74 10.53 -11.43
C LYS A 47 2.44 10.17 -9.99
N VAL A 48 1.48 9.29 -9.79
CA VAL A 48 1.04 8.82 -8.47
C VAL A 48 0.77 7.33 -8.55
N LEU A 49 1.23 6.60 -7.56
CA LEU A 49 0.92 5.20 -7.33
C LEU A 49 0.37 5.02 -5.92
N GLY A 50 -0.58 4.11 -5.77
CA GLY A 50 -0.91 3.58 -4.47
C GLY A 50 0.24 2.73 -3.95
N PHE A 51 0.49 2.77 -2.66
CA PHE A 51 1.69 2.20 -2.05
C PHE A 51 1.38 1.59 -0.69
N ASP A 52 1.92 0.39 -0.46
CA ASP A 52 1.92 -0.27 0.85
C ASP A 52 3.06 -1.30 0.92
N THR A 53 3.29 -1.90 2.08
CA THR A 53 4.28 -2.98 2.27
C THR A 53 3.75 -4.06 3.18
N GLU A 54 4.26 -5.29 3.01
CA GLU A 54 3.95 -6.37 3.92
C GLU A 54 5.21 -7.07 4.42
N SER A 55 5.20 -7.39 5.69
CA SER A 55 6.27 -8.11 6.39
C SER A 55 5.75 -9.40 7.00
N LYS A 56 6.58 -10.43 7.01
CA LYS A 56 6.34 -11.63 7.80
C LYS A 56 6.06 -11.21 9.26
N PRO A 57 4.99 -11.72 9.89
CA PRO A 57 4.72 -11.43 11.29
C PRO A 57 5.82 -12.03 12.19
N THR A 58 6.12 -11.34 13.28
CA THR A 58 6.99 -11.81 14.34
C THR A 58 6.14 -12.29 15.51
N PHE A 59 6.52 -13.42 16.11
CA PHE A 59 5.77 -14.04 17.20
C PHE A 59 6.57 -14.09 18.52
N ALA A 60 7.89 -14.05 18.45
CA ALA A 60 8.74 -14.04 19.64
C ALA A 60 8.92 -12.61 20.18
N ARG A 61 8.97 -12.47 21.50
CA ARG A 61 8.99 -11.17 22.21
C ARG A 61 10.14 -10.23 21.81
N ASN A 62 11.22 -10.72 21.25
CA ASN A 62 12.38 -9.93 20.81
C ASN A 62 12.76 -10.19 19.35
N GLU A 63 11.85 -10.78 18.59
CA GLU A 63 12.06 -11.01 17.16
C GLU A 63 11.87 -9.71 16.41
N THR A 64 12.90 -9.26 15.70
CA THR A 64 12.80 -8.15 14.75
C THR A 64 12.43 -8.71 13.38
N SER A 65 11.43 -8.10 12.74
CA SER A 65 11.12 -8.44 11.35
C SER A 65 12.26 -7.98 10.44
N ASP A 66 12.72 -8.87 9.58
CA ASP A 66 13.67 -8.58 8.49
C ASP A 66 12.97 -8.01 7.23
N GLY A 67 11.67 -7.69 7.34
CA GLY A 67 10.88 -7.10 6.27
C GLY A 67 11.23 -5.65 5.95
N PRO A 68 10.56 -5.08 4.93
CA PRO A 68 9.44 -5.69 4.21
C PRO A 68 9.89 -6.85 3.32
N HIS A 69 8.95 -7.77 3.03
CA HIS A 69 9.18 -8.90 2.13
C HIS A 69 8.58 -8.65 0.75
N ILE A 70 7.52 -7.86 0.72
CA ILE A 70 6.92 -7.37 -0.51
C ILE A 70 6.63 -5.87 -0.42
N VAL A 71 6.61 -5.23 -1.58
CA VAL A 71 6.15 -3.86 -1.78
C VAL A 71 5.07 -3.86 -2.85
N GLN A 72 3.96 -3.19 -2.56
CA GLN A 72 2.84 -3.05 -3.48
C GLN A 72 2.82 -1.66 -4.09
N LEU A 73 2.72 -1.62 -5.42
CA LEU A 73 2.47 -0.40 -6.19
C LEU A 73 1.22 -0.60 -7.04
N SER A 74 0.30 0.35 -7.01
CA SER A 74 -0.94 0.25 -7.78
C SER A 74 -1.19 1.47 -8.64
N THR A 75 -1.57 1.24 -9.88
CA THR A 75 -2.31 2.17 -10.72
C THR A 75 -3.82 1.98 -10.50
N LEU A 76 -4.66 2.68 -11.24
CA LEU A 76 -6.12 2.48 -11.21
C LEU A 76 -6.58 1.18 -11.85
N ASN A 77 -5.75 0.58 -12.70
CA ASN A 77 -6.13 -0.56 -13.52
C ASN A 77 -5.36 -1.83 -13.17
N GLN A 78 -4.22 -1.71 -12.50
CA GLN A 78 -3.33 -2.84 -12.22
C GLN A 78 -2.48 -2.60 -10.98
N ALA A 79 -2.25 -3.64 -10.20
CA ALA A 79 -1.32 -3.64 -9.09
C ALA A 79 -0.11 -4.53 -9.37
N TYR A 80 1.05 -4.13 -8.86
CA TYR A 80 2.34 -4.79 -8.98
C TYR A 80 2.86 -5.13 -7.60
N ILE A 81 3.04 -6.43 -7.34
CA ILE A 81 3.50 -6.95 -6.05
C ILE A 81 4.96 -7.38 -6.20
N PHE A 82 5.89 -6.52 -5.79
CA PHE A 82 7.32 -6.78 -5.86
C PHE A 82 7.75 -7.67 -4.69
N GLN A 83 8.30 -8.85 -5.00
CA GLN A 83 8.97 -9.69 -4.01
C GLN A 83 10.45 -9.26 -3.86
N LEU A 84 10.87 -9.02 -2.61
CA LEU A 84 12.19 -8.45 -2.32
C LEU A 84 13.31 -9.49 -2.14
N ASN A 85 13.03 -10.77 -2.36
CA ASN A 85 14.03 -11.83 -2.36
C ASN A 85 14.90 -11.84 -3.63
N ASP A 86 14.39 -11.38 -4.78
CA ASP A 86 15.12 -11.28 -6.04
C ASP A 86 15.88 -9.94 -6.16
N ALA A 87 17.16 -10.00 -6.55
CA ALA A 87 18.01 -8.82 -6.66
C ALA A 87 17.58 -7.86 -7.78
N GLY A 88 17.10 -8.40 -8.91
CA GLY A 88 16.59 -7.61 -10.01
C GLY A 88 15.30 -6.89 -9.67
N CYS A 89 14.43 -7.55 -8.89
CA CYS A 89 13.22 -6.91 -8.34
C CYS A 89 13.58 -5.74 -7.41
N ARG A 90 14.56 -5.91 -6.52
CA ARG A 90 15.02 -4.83 -5.63
C ARG A 90 15.59 -3.66 -6.42
N ALA A 91 16.44 -3.92 -7.42
CA ALA A 91 17.07 -2.88 -8.23
C ALA A 91 16.04 -2.06 -9.04
N ALA A 92 15.06 -2.72 -9.62
CA ALA A 92 13.99 -2.06 -10.35
C ALA A 92 13.08 -1.23 -9.42
N LEU A 93 12.71 -1.82 -8.27
CA LEU A 93 11.89 -1.14 -7.28
C LEU A 93 12.61 0.10 -6.72
N ALA A 94 13.92 0.04 -6.48
CA ALA A 94 14.73 1.17 -6.03
C ALA A 94 14.56 2.39 -6.93
N GLN A 95 14.58 2.23 -8.27
CA GLN A 95 14.39 3.33 -9.22
C GLN A 95 13.02 4.03 -9.04
N LEU A 96 11.96 3.26 -8.74
CA LEU A 96 10.63 3.83 -8.49
C LEU A 96 10.56 4.53 -7.12
N LEU A 97 11.21 3.95 -6.12
CA LEU A 97 11.18 4.48 -4.76
C LEU A 97 12.01 5.76 -4.60
N GLU A 98 13.12 5.87 -5.31
CA GLU A 98 14.02 7.05 -5.29
C GLU A 98 13.53 8.19 -6.19
N SER A 99 12.52 7.97 -7.02
CA SER A 99 11.97 9.01 -7.89
C SER A 99 11.28 10.12 -7.06
N PRO A 100 11.77 11.38 -7.11
CA PRO A 100 11.14 12.48 -6.38
C PRO A 100 9.87 12.97 -7.07
N THR A 101 9.68 12.67 -8.36
CA THR A 101 8.52 13.10 -9.15
C THR A 101 7.38 12.09 -9.16
N LEU A 102 7.61 10.89 -8.61
CA LEU A 102 6.60 9.84 -8.47
C LEU A 102 6.08 9.84 -7.03
N ILE A 103 4.82 10.21 -6.85
CA ILE A 103 4.17 10.15 -5.54
C ILE A 103 3.79 8.71 -5.22
N LYS A 104 4.19 8.24 -4.02
CA LYS A 104 3.79 6.96 -3.45
C LYS A 104 2.82 7.24 -2.30
N ALA A 105 1.51 7.10 -2.56
CA ALA A 105 0.44 7.42 -1.63
C ALA A 105 -0.02 6.17 -0.87
N GLY A 106 0.01 6.21 0.46
CA GLY A 106 -0.39 5.10 1.33
C GLY A 106 -0.87 5.55 2.70
N PHE A 107 -1.05 4.61 3.61
CA PHE A 107 -1.49 4.88 4.98
C PHE A 107 -0.52 4.32 6.00
N GLY A 108 -0.17 5.11 7.03
CA GLY A 108 0.64 4.66 8.16
C GLY A 108 2.09 4.34 7.80
N LEU A 109 2.66 5.05 6.85
CA LEU A 109 3.93 4.73 6.19
C LEU A 109 5.19 5.01 7.03
N GLY A 110 5.07 5.48 8.27
CA GLY A 110 6.21 5.87 9.08
C GLY A 110 7.20 4.74 9.36
N ASP A 111 6.69 3.57 9.76
CA ASP A 111 7.50 2.37 10.02
C ASP A 111 7.97 1.71 8.72
N ASP A 112 7.11 1.68 7.71
CA ASP A 112 7.44 1.12 6.39
C ASP A 112 8.60 1.87 5.74
N ARG A 113 8.60 3.20 5.81
CA ARG A 113 9.69 4.04 5.32
C ARG A 113 11.03 3.62 5.92
N ARG A 114 11.11 3.48 7.26
CA ARG A 114 12.35 3.08 7.93
C ARG A 114 12.82 1.69 7.52
N ARG A 115 11.88 0.73 7.43
CA ARG A 115 12.18 -0.64 7.04
C ARG A 115 12.64 -0.76 5.58
N ILE A 116 12.00 -0.03 4.66
CA ILE A 116 12.40 0.03 3.24
C ILE A 116 13.82 0.57 3.10
N ILE A 117 14.11 1.72 3.72
CA ILE A 117 15.44 2.32 3.68
C ILE A 117 16.48 1.35 4.24
N SER A 118 16.21 0.73 5.38
CA SER A 118 17.12 -0.26 5.99
C SER A 118 17.32 -1.50 5.11
N LYS A 119 16.26 -1.99 4.47
CA LYS A 119 16.29 -3.23 3.66
C LYS A 119 16.92 -3.05 2.28
N LEU A 120 16.65 -1.93 1.63
CA LEU A 120 17.03 -1.70 0.23
C LEU A 120 18.19 -0.73 0.08
N GLY A 121 18.55 0.03 1.10
CA GLY A 121 19.58 1.08 1.02
C GLY A 121 19.22 2.24 0.11
N VAL A 122 17.93 2.50 -0.10
CA VAL A 122 17.42 3.51 -1.03
C VAL A 122 17.16 4.85 -0.33
N ASP A 123 17.28 5.94 -1.07
CA ASP A 123 16.78 7.25 -0.67
C ASP A 123 15.30 7.37 -1.06
N LEU A 124 14.42 6.95 -0.16
CA LEU A 124 12.98 6.89 -0.42
C LEU A 124 12.37 8.30 -0.52
N GLN A 125 12.00 8.70 -1.74
CA GLN A 125 11.47 10.02 -2.10
C GLN A 125 9.95 9.96 -2.42
N GLY A 126 9.28 11.11 -2.44
CA GLY A 126 7.90 11.24 -2.93
C GLY A 126 6.86 10.41 -2.17
N VAL A 127 7.08 10.10 -0.90
CA VAL A 127 6.12 9.34 -0.06
C VAL A 127 5.10 10.29 0.56
N LEU A 128 3.83 9.97 0.36
CA LEU A 128 2.70 10.69 0.95
C LEU A 128 1.88 9.78 1.86
N ASP A 129 1.94 10.04 3.16
CA ASP A 129 1.03 9.39 4.12
C ASP A 129 -0.32 10.11 4.13
N LEU A 130 -1.35 9.43 3.68
CA LEU A 130 -2.71 9.98 3.62
C LEU A 130 -3.31 10.27 5.00
N ASN A 131 -2.83 9.64 6.08
CA ASN A 131 -3.23 10.03 7.43
C ASN A 131 -2.87 11.49 7.71
N ALA A 132 -1.70 11.97 7.26
CA ALA A 132 -1.30 13.37 7.43
C ALA A 132 -2.31 14.32 6.74
N VAL A 133 -2.75 13.98 5.53
CA VAL A 133 -3.76 14.77 4.80
C VAL A 133 -5.09 14.81 5.55
N PHE A 134 -5.52 13.69 6.15
CA PHE A 134 -6.73 13.68 6.96
C PHE A 134 -6.57 14.50 8.24
N HIS A 135 -5.40 14.49 8.88
CA HIS A 135 -5.11 15.33 10.03
C HIS A 135 -5.19 16.83 9.69
N GLU A 136 -4.61 17.23 8.55
CA GLU A 136 -4.71 18.61 8.04
C GLU A 136 -6.17 19.04 7.77
N ARG A 137 -7.04 18.09 7.41
CA ARG A 137 -8.48 18.31 7.22
C ARG A 137 -9.29 18.27 8.52
N GLY A 138 -8.65 18.15 9.69
CA GLY A 138 -9.30 18.22 11.00
C GLY A 138 -9.69 16.90 11.64
N TYR A 139 -9.33 15.75 11.05
CA TYR A 139 -9.52 14.44 11.68
C TYR A 139 -8.42 14.19 12.71
N ARG A 140 -8.78 13.79 13.93
CA ARG A 140 -7.84 13.67 15.05
C ARG A 140 -7.07 12.34 15.09
N LYS A 141 -7.69 11.28 14.62
CA LYS A 141 -7.14 9.93 14.63
C LYS A 141 -6.70 9.55 13.25
N ASP A 142 -5.72 8.68 13.19
CA ASP A 142 -5.36 8.03 11.94
C ASP A 142 -6.59 7.39 11.31
N MET A 143 -6.84 7.78 10.08
CA MET A 143 -7.99 7.29 9.32
C MET A 143 -7.79 5.84 8.93
N GLY A 144 -6.60 5.51 8.44
CA GLY A 144 -6.30 4.23 7.83
C GLY A 144 -7.16 3.95 6.59
N VAL A 145 -6.80 2.93 5.84
CA VAL A 145 -7.52 2.61 4.59
C VAL A 145 -9.00 2.30 4.80
N ARG A 146 -9.37 1.62 5.90
CA ARG A 146 -10.78 1.26 6.17
C ARG A 146 -11.66 2.46 6.43
N GLY A 147 -11.21 3.36 7.30
CA GLY A 147 -11.93 4.58 7.62
C GLY A 147 -12.02 5.51 6.44
N ALA A 148 -10.91 5.65 5.69
CA ALA A 148 -10.85 6.50 4.52
C ALA A 148 -11.80 6.01 3.40
N VAL A 149 -11.83 4.71 3.12
CA VAL A 149 -12.75 4.13 2.13
C VAL A 149 -14.20 4.31 2.56
N ALA A 150 -14.51 4.11 3.85
CA ALA A 150 -15.86 4.33 4.36
C ALA A 150 -16.29 5.79 4.22
N LEU A 151 -15.41 6.71 4.59
CA LEU A 151 -15.69 8.15 4.53
C LEU A 151 -15.85 8.66 3.09
N MET A 152 -14.94 8.27 2.20
CA MET A 152 -14.86 8.84 0.85
C MET A 152 -15.82 8.17 -0.14
N PHE A 153 -16.16 6.90 0.08
CA PHE A 153 -16.93 6.12 -0.90
C PHE A 153 -18.22 5.54 -0.34
N ASN A 154 -18.47 5.67 0.96
CA ASN A 154 -19.58 5.00 1.64
C ASN A 154 -19.56 3.48 1.36
N ARG A 155 -18.36 2.87 1.48
CA ARG A 155 -18.12 1.45 1.22
C ARG A 155 -17.22 0.85 2.29
N ARG A 156 -17.34 -0.47 2.49
CA ARG A 156 -16.53 -1.23 3.44
C ARG A 156 -15.31 -1.84 2.75
N PHE A 157 -14.12 -1.44 3.16
CA PHE A 157 -12.89 -2.09 2.75
C PHE A 157 -12.75 -3.45 3.45
N LEU A 158 -12.65 -4.53 2.65
CA LEU A 158 -12.54 -5.90 3.17
C LEU A 158 -11.08 -6.21 3.47
N LYS A 159 -10.74 -6.27 4.76
CA LYS A 159 -9.39 -6.63 5.23
C LYS A 159 -9.40 -8.01 5.87
N SER A 160 -8.77 -8.99 5.21
CA SER A 160 -8.67 -10.37 5.71
C SER A 160 -7.65 -10.45 6.85
N ARG A 161 -8.10 -10.88 8.05
CA ARG A 161 -7.18 -11.16 9.17
C ARG A 161 -6.14 -12.22 8.79
N LYS A 162 -6.54 -13.27 8.09
CA LYS A 162 -5.66 -14.35 7.66
C LYS A 162 -4.57 -13.85 6.70
N ALA A 163 -4.88 -12.92 5.82
CA ALA A 163 -3.88 -12.32 4.94
C ALA A 163 -2.93 -11.40 5.73
N THR A 164 -3.44 -10.53 6.60
CA THR A 164 -2.63 -9.62 7.42
C THR A 164 -1.56 -10.34 8.25
N THR A 165 -1.87 -11.54 8.78
CA THR A 165 -0.97 -12.32 9.63
C THR A 165 -0.30 -13.47 8.89
N SER A 166 -0.34 -13.47 7.56
CA SER A 166 0.24 -14.55 6.76
C SER A 166 1.76 -14.39 6.61
N ASN A 167 2.43 -15.47 6.23
CA ASN A 167 3.87 -15.44 5.98
C ASN A 167 4.16 -14.80 4.61
N TRP A 168 4.47 -13.51 4.63
CA TRP A 168 4.82 -12.74 3.43
C TRP A 168 6.22 -13.03 2.89
N ALA A 169 7.06 -13.76 3.62
CA ALA A 169 8.37 -14.22 3.14
C ALA A 169 8.29 -15.43 2.20
N ASN A 170 7.11 -16.04 2.04
CA ASN A 170 6.94 -17.16 1.12
C ASN A 170 7.22 -16.74 -0.33
N LEU A 171 7.92 -17.62 -1.06
CA LEU A 171 8.19 -17.41 -2.49
C LEU A 171 6.90 -17.52 -3.34
N HIS A 172 5.96 -18.34 -2.90
CA HIS A 172 4.67 -18.53 -3.56
C HIS A 172 3.58 -17.86 -2.72
N LEU A 173 3.10 -16.71 -3.19
CA LEU A 173 1.98 -16.02 -2.58
C LEU A 173 0.65 -16.62 -3.08
N THR A 174 -0.27 -16.82 -2.16
CA THR A 174 -1.61 -17.30 -2.50
C THR A 174 -2.44 -16.23 -3.21
N PRO A 175 -3.48 -16.60 -3.99
CA PRO A 175 -4.40 -15.64 -4.58
C PRO A 175 -5.00 -14.67 -3.56
N ALA A 176 -5.28 -15.15 -2.34
CA ALA A 176 -5.80 -14.32 -1.25
C ALA A 176 -4.78 -13.27 -0.77
N GLN A 177 -3.48 -13.62 -0.69
CA GLN A 177 -2.42 -12.67 -0.38
C GLN A 177 -2.26 -11.64 -1.49
N LEU A 178 -2.21 -12.07 -2.74
CA LEU A 178 -2.08 -11.18 -3.89
C LEU A 178 -3.24 -10.18 -3.96
N SER A 179 -4.48 -10.65 -3.82
CA SER A 179 -5.66 -9.79 -3.80
C SER A 179 -5.64 -8.81 -2.63
N TYR A 180 -5.23 -9.26 -1.45
CA TYR A 180 -5.13 -8.42 -0.26
C TYR A 180 -4.12 -7.29 -0.47
N ALA A 181 -2.87 -7.63 -0.81
CA ALA A 181 -1.78 -6.66 -1.01
C ALA A 181 -2.10 -5.65 -2.12
N ALA A 182 -2.64 -6.13 -3.25
CA ALA A 182 -3.05 -5.28 -4.37
C ALA A 182 -4.09 -4.25 -3.96
N ASN A 183 -5.08 -4.67 -3.18
CA ASN A 183 -6.21 -3.82 -2.82
C ASN A 183 -5.88 -2.82 -1.71
N ASP A 184 -4.92 -3.09 -0.82
CA ASP A 184 -4.43 -2.09 0.14
C ASP A 184 -3.80 -0.90 -0.61
N ALA A 185 -2.90 -1.13 -1.56
CA ALA A 185 -2.31 -0.07 -2.38
C ALA A 185 -3.34 0.61 -3.32
N TYR A 186 -4.21 -0.18 -3.97
CA TYR A 186 -5.25 0.36 -4.85
C TYR A 186 -6.21 1.30 -4.10
N ALA A 187 -6.68 0.89 -2.94
CA ALA A 187 -7.59 1.72 -2.14
C ALA A 187 -6.93 3.04 -1.70
N ALA A 188 -5.63 3.02 -1.37
CA ALA A 188 -4.89 4.23 -1.06
C ALA A 188 -4.88 5.20 -2.27
N LEU A 189 -4.60 4.71 -3.48
CA LEU A 189 -4.65 5.54 -4.68
C LEU A 189 -6.05 6.11 -4.96
N ARG A 190 -7.10 5.29 -4.77
CA ARG A 190 -8.49 5.75 -4.94
C ARG A 190 -8.84 6.85 -3.94
N VAL A 191 -8.39 6.71 -2.70
CA VAL A 191 -8.57 7.75 -1.67
C VAL A 191 -7.79 9.02 -2.04
N TYR A 192 -6.53 8.90 -2.48
CA TYR A 192 -5.74 10.03 -2.96
C TYR A 192 -6.51 10.84 -4.02
N GLN A 193 -7.08 10.17 -5.02
CA GLN A 193 -7.88 10.82 -6.07
C GLN A 193 -9.15 11.49 -5.51
N ALA A 194 -9.89 10.79 -4.65
CA ALA A 194 -11.12 11.32 -4.07
C ALA A 194 -10.86 12.54 -3.16
N LEU A 195 -9.66 12.66 -2.59
CA LEU A 195 -9.22 13.84 -1.85
C LEU A 195 -8.94 15.06 -2.74
N GLY A 196 -8.92 14.90 -4.08
CA GLY A 196 -8.64 15.97 -5.04
C GLY A 196 -7.20 16.44 -5.03
N LEU A 197 -6.27 15.62 -4.55
CA LEU A 197 -4.84 15.93 -4.52
C LEU A 197 -4.26 15.91 -5.94
N LYS A 198 -3.33 16.84 -6.20
CA LYS A 198 -2.64 16.93 -7.51
C LYS A 198 -1.22 16.38 -7.39
N ALA A 199 -0.76 15.70 -8.45
CA ALA A 199 0.61 15.23 -8.59
C ALA A 199 1.55 16.37 -9.01
#